data_f6651d5a65a28f2579d300f6f9b76bdf
#
_entry.id   f6651d5a65a28f2579d300f6f9b76bdf
#
_cell.length_a   1.000
_cell.length_b   1.000
_cell.length_c   1.000
_cell.angle_alpha   90.00
_cell.angle_beta   90.00
_cell.angle_gamma   90.00
#
_symmetry.space_group_name_H-M   'P 1'
#
loop_
_entity.id
_entity.type
_entity.pdbx_description
1 polymer ?
#
loop_
_entity_poly.entity_id
_entity_poly.type
_entity_poly.pdbx_seq_one_letter_code
_entity_poly.pdbx_strand_id
1 'polypeptide(L)'
;MSHRDFNRRQFCQLAGAGLGALYLPSIGFAEEPAEKKNAFTDEFGTPPDFVSGSFTLAVLPDTQHYCQKWNQHFYNQTQWIVDNAERYNIKHVLHLGDITNKNTRDQWKVARKAMSTLDGKVPYAMVPGNHDYGLNGGSKDRDTFFNEFFLFDEYSQQKTFGGAYEDGRLESNYHTFRAGDQDYLILGLEWGPRDQVVEWANKIAEKHPDHRKILITHAYMYFDETRYDYKKYGKKQTWNPKTYANGRLKGGANDGEDLWNKLVSKHPNFIMTFNGHVLNDGLGRMASKGAGDRDVHQMLVNYQMKHEGGEGFMRLVEFRPDNKTVQMKAYSPSTNQYKTDSQNQFVLQLDA
;
A
#
# COMPACT_ATOMS: atom_id res chain seq x y z
N MET A 1 18.38 49.93 18.25
CA MET A 1 17.26 50.59 18.92
C MET A 1 16.00 49.80 18.58
N SER A 2 15.60 49.05 19.55
CA SER A 2 14.26 48.81 20.10
C SER A 2 13.22 48.14 19.20
N HIS A 3 13.12 46.81 19.36
CA HIS A 3 11.95 45.99 19.06
C HIS A 3 10.72 46.47 19.89
N ARG A 4 9.54 46.46 19.31
CA ARG A 4 8.26 46.44 20.03
C ARG A 4 7.40 45.30 19.51
N ASP A 5 7.19 44.34 20.39
CA ASP A 5 6.22 43.27 20.27
C ASP A 5 4.79 43.82 20.26
N PHE A 6 3.96 43.33 19.29
CA PHE A 6 2.51 43.57 19.31
C PHE A 6 1.79 42.32 19.82
N ASN A 7 1.15 42.49 20.98
CA ASN A 7 0.44 41.44 21.71
C ASN A 7 -1.03 41.35 21.25
N ARG A 8 -1.46 40.14 20.91
CA ARG A 8 -2.77 39.75 20.32
C ARG A 8 -3.97 39.82 21.31
N ARG A 9 -4.02 40.76 22.27
CA ARG A 9 -5.09 40.77 23.29
C ARG A 9 -5.90 42.04 23.40
N GLN A 10 -6.03 42.86 22.35
CA GLN A 10 -6.87 44.05 22.41
C GLN A 10 -7.67 44.28 21.13
N PHE A 11 -8.66 43.40 20.86
CA PHE A 11 -9.74 43.73 19.93
C PHE A 11 -11.02 42.99 20.31
N CYS A 12 -11.58 43.31 21.43
CA CYS A 12 -12.97 43.00 21.79
C CYS A 12 -13.44 44.04 22.78
N GLN A 13 -14.05 45.14 22.30
CA GLN A 13 -15.11 45.87 22.98
C GLN A 13 -15.55 47.07 22.13
N LEU A 14 -16.84 47.12 21.89
CA LEU A 14 -17.75 48.17 21.40
C LEU A 14 -18.37 47.79 20.03
N ALA A 15 -19.64 47.44 19.98
CA ALA A 15 -20.81 48.19 20.15
C ALA A 15 -22.06 47.29 20.04
N GLY A 16 -23.02 47.52 20.90
CA GLY A 16 -24.30 46.82 20.93
C GLY A 16 -25.39 47.48 20.08
N ALA A 17 -26.51 46.77 20.00
CA ALA A 17 -27.87 47.17 19.64
C ALA A 17 -28.25 47.23 18.16
N GLY A 18 -29.14 46.32 17.74
CA GLY A 18 -29.90 46.40 16.51
C GLY A 18 -30.58 45.04 16.17
N LEU A 19 -31.81 44.85 16.68
CA LEU A 19 -32.68 43.71 16.35
C LEU A 19 -33.03 43.70 14.86
N GLY A 20 -32.79 42.57 14.19
CA GLY A 20 -33.27 42.28 12.87
C GLY A 20 -33.07 40.80 12.56
N ALA A 21 -34.11 39.97 12.78
CA ALA A 21 -34.07 38.55 12.43
C ALA A 21 -34.09 38.38 10.93
N LEU A 22 -32.98 38.00 10.31
CA LEU A 22 -32.87 37.49 8.98
C LEU A 22 -32.43 36.02 9.07
N TYR A 23 -33.32 35.12 8.65
CA TYR A 23 -33.03 33.71 8.41
C TYR A 23 -31.94 33.60 7.32
N LEU A 24 -30.72 33.29 7.71
CA LEU A 24 -29.71 32.82 6.75
C LEU A 24 -29.64 31.30 6.82
N PRO A 25 -29.59 30.61 5.68
CA PRO A 25 -29.42 29.16 5.66
C PRO A 25 -28.04 28.84 6.26
N SER A 26 -28.01 27.87 7.17
CA SER A 26 -26.78 27.34 7.73
C SER A 26 -25.89 26.79 6.61
N ILE A 27 -24.86 27.50 6.25
CA ILE A 27 -23.75 26.96 5.48
C ILE A 27 -23.04 26.02 6.45
N GLY A 28 -23.23 24.73 6.24
CA GLY A 28 -22.45 23.71 6.94
C GLY A 28 -20.98 23.96 6.64
N PHE A 29 -20.24 24.39 7.64
CA PHE A 29 -18.78 24.35 7.57
C PHE A 29 -18.40 22.89 7.46
N ALA A 30 -17.78 22.51 6.33
CA ALA A 30 -17.08 21.26 6.24
C ALA A 30 -16.03 21.27 7.38
N GLU A 31 -16.13 20.31 8.30
CA GLU A 31 -15.08 20.09 9.29
C GLU A 31 -13.74 19.98 8.55
N GLU A 32 -12.79 20.85 8.92
CA GLU A 32 -11.41 20.65 8.47
C GLU A 32 -10.96 19.27 8.92
N PRO A 33 -10.28 18.50 8.06
CA PRO A 33 -9.73 17.21 8.48
C PRO A 33 -8.84 17.47 9.70
N ALA A 34 -9.12 16.78 10.77
CA ALA A 34 -8.35 16.88 12.01
C ALA A 34 -6.88 16.64 11.67
N GLU A 35 -6.01 17.63 11.98
CA GLU A 35 -4.57 17.39 11.94
C GLU A 35 -4.28 16.15 12.78
N LYS A 36 -3.79 15.09 12.12
CA LYS A 36 -3.34 13.90 12.84
C LYS A 36 -2.28 14.33 13.85
N LYS A 37 -2.65 14.38 15.11
CA LYS A 37 -1.74 14.78 16.19
C LYS A 37 -0.64 13.73 16.29
N ASN A 38 0.57 14.18 15.95
CA ASN A 38 1.86 13.63 16.35
C ASN A 38 2.26 12.25 15.86
N ALA A 39 3.50 12.20 15.34
CA ALA A 39 4.27 11.00 15.12
C ALA A 39 4.02 9.98 16.24
N PHE A 40 3.42 8.84 15.89
CA PHE A 40 3.37 7.71 16.80
C PHE A 40 4.79 7.36 17.20
N THR A 41 5.06 7.33 18.49
CA THR A 41 6.32 6.80 19.00
C THR A 41 6.36 5.33 18.66
N ASP A 42 7.39 4.90 17.94
CA ASP A 42 7.62 3.49 17.68
C ASP A 42 7.74 2.76 19.03
N GLU A 43 6.82 1.82 19.28
CA GLU A 43 6.89 0.93 20.43
C GLU A 43 7.38 -0.42 19.96
N PHE A 44 8.32 -1.00 20.70
CA PHE A 44 8.88 -2.32 20.40
C PHE A 44 8.54 -3.30 21.52
N GLY A 45 8.29 -4.56 21.14
CA GLY A 45 7.91 -5.56 22.14
C GLY A 45 7.72 -6.95 21.54
N THR A 46 7.08 -7.81 22.31
CA THR A 46 6.76 -9.17 21.91
C THR A 46 5.39 -9.19 21.21
N PRO A 47 5.30 -9.70 19.97
CA PRO A 47 4.02 -9.83 19.28
C PRO A 47 3.22 -11.01 19.88
N PRO A 48 1.90 -11.08 19.59
CA PRO A 48 1.15 -12.30 19.84
C PRO A 48 1.75 -13.50 19.10
N ASP A 49 1.70 -14.67 19.74
CA ASP A 49 2.15 -15.91 19.12
C ASP A 49 1.43 -16.21 17.80
N PHE A 50 2.12 -16.92 16.91
CA PHE A 50 1.51 -17.47 15.71
C PHE A 50 0.55 -18.60 16.11
N VAL A 51 -0.70 -18.50 15.63
CA VAL A 51 -1.73 -19.49 15.94
C VAL A 51 -1.59 -20.70 15.00
N SER A 52 -1.53 -21.90 15.57
CA SER A 52 -1.44 -23.13 14.80
C SER A 52 -2.62 -23.25 13.81
N GLY A 53 -2.32 -23.64 12.57
CA GLY A 53 -3.31 -23.70 11.48
C GLY A 53 -3.50 -22.38 10.74
N SER A 54 -2.91 -21.27 11.19
CA SER A 54 -2.86 -20.02 10.45
C SER A 54 -2.00 -20.12 9.18
N PHE A 55 -2.17 -19.16 8.29
CA PHE A 55 -1.20 -18.87 7.23
C PHE A 55 -0.86 -17.38 7.21
N THR A 56 0.26 -17.03 6.59
CA THR A 56 0.78 -15.66 6.56
C THR A 56 0.99 -15.17 5.12
N LEU A 57 0.68 -13.90 4.87
CA LEU A 57 1.21 -13.15 3.75
C LEU A 57 2.28 -12.19 4.27
N ALA A 58 3.43 -12.12 3.60
CA ALA A 58 4.48 -11.16 3.91
C ALA A 58 4.35 -9.96 2.96
N VAL A 59 4.24 -8.75 3.50
CA VAL A 59 4.11 -7.52 2.71
C VAL A 59 5.40 -6.73 2.81
N LEU A 60 6.05 -6.54 1.68
CA LEU A 60 7.25 -5.72 1.52
C LEU A 60 6.83 -4.34 1.03
N PRO A 61 6.97 -3.29 1.85
CA PRO A 61 6.75 -1.92 1.39
C PRO A 61 7.93 -1.42 0.59
N ASP A 62 7.99 -0.13 0.34
CA ASP A 62 8.99 0.57 -0.46
C ASP A 62 10.43 0.17 -0.10
N THR A 63 11.11 -0.54 -1.00
CA THR A 63 12.50 -1.01 -0.83
C THR A 63 13.53 -0.13 -1.54
N GLN A 64 13.08 1.00 -2.08
CA GLN A 64 13.88 1.90 -2.90
C GLN A 64 15.21 2.33 -2.26
N HIS A 65 15.20 2.66 -0.97
CA HIS A 65 16.39 3.03 -0.24
C HIS A 65 17.30 1.84 0.04
N TYR A 66 16.75 0.64 0.16
CA TYR A 66 17.54 -0.58 0.26
C TYR A 66 18.27 -0.85 -1.05
N CYS A 67 17.59 -0.75 -2.20
CA CYS A 67 18.23 -0.92 -3.50
C CYS A 67 19.29 0.15 -3.78
N GLN A 68 19.14 1.35 -3.23
CA GLN A 68 20.08 2.44 -3.42
C GLN A 68 21.33 2.32 -2.53
N LYS A 69 21.17 1.95 -1.25
CA LYS A 69 22.26 2.07 -0.27
C LYS A 69 22.31 0.93 0.77
N TRP A 70 21.18 0.53 1.33
CA TRP A 70 21.14 -0.39 2.47
C TRP A 70 20.67 -1.79 2.03
N ASN A 71 21.37 -2.36 1.05
CA ASN A 71 20.95 -3.59 0.35
C ASN A 71 20.72 -4.76 1.32
N GLN A 72 21.46 -4.82 2.42
CA GLN A 72 21.35 -5.91 3.37
C GLN A 72 19.97 -6.03 3.99
N HIS A 73 19.25 -4.93 4.18
CA HIS A 73 17.88 -4.97 4.70
C HIS A 73 16.93 -5.74 3.78
N PHE A 74 17.06 -5.53 2.45
CA PHE A 74 16.23 -6.28 1.50
C PHE A 74 16.62 -7.76 1.44
N TYR A 75 17.92 -8.06 1.47
CA TYR A 75 18.38 -9.46 1.52
C TYR A 75 17.93 -10.16 2.79
N ASN A 76 17.99 -9.48 3.94
CA ASN A 76 17.52 -10.02 5.21
C ASN A 76 16.01 -10.30 5.19
N GLN A 77 15.20 -9.41 4.59
CA GLN A 77 13.76 -9.63 4.47
C GLN A 77 13.45 -10.90 3.69
N THR A 78 13.99 -11.04 2.48
CA THR A 78 13.69 -12.19 1.61
C THR A 78 14.29 -13.49 2.16
N GLN A 79 15.47 -13.46 2.75
CA GLN A 79 16.07 -14.62 3.39
C GLN A 79 15.25 -15.08 4.59
N TRP A 80 14.85 -14.15 5.46
CA TRP A 80 14.02 -14.49 6.62
C TRP A 80 12.68 -15.10 6.21
N ILE A 81 12.05 -14.58 5.15
CA ILE A 81 10.80 -15.12 4.62
C ILE A 81 10.98 -16.60 4.22
N VAL A 82 12.07 -16.92 3.52
CA VAL A 82 12.37 -18.30 3.12
C VAL A 82 12.64 -19.18 4.34
N ASP A 83 13.48 -18.73 5.25
CA ASP A 83 13.89 -19.50 6.45
C ASP A 83 12.70 -19.79 7.39
N ASN A 84 11.68 -18.95 7.33
CA ASN A 84 10.49 -19.05 8.17
C ASN A 84 9.20 -19.43 7.41
N ALA A 85 9.30 -19.76 6.12
CA ALA A 85 8.15 -20.05 5.25
C ALA A 85 7.29 -21.21 5.81
N GLU A 86 7.92 -22.27 6.28
CA GLU A 86 7.23 -23.41 6.88
C GLU A 86 6.67 -23.06 8.26
N ARG A 87 7.48 -22.44 9.13
CA ARG A 87 7.11 -22.11 10.51
C ARG A 87 5.86 -21.23 10.59
N TYR A 88 5.78 -20.20 9.75
CA TYR A 88 4.65 -19.27 9.70
C TYR A 88 3.69 -19.53 8.54
N ASN A 89 3.82 -20.67 7.87
CA ASN A 89 2.99 -21.06 6.73
C ASN A 89 2.83 -19.91 5.74
N ILE A 90 3.96 -19.30 5.31
CA ILE A 90 3.95 -18.13 4.42
C ILE A 90 3.54 -18.57 3.03
N LYS A 91 2.38 -18.11 2.57
CA LYS A 91 1.78 -18.51 1.30
C LYS A 91 2.17 -17.61 0.13
N HIS A 92 2.40 -16.34 0.39
CA HIS A 92 2.71 -15.37 -0.65
C HIS A 92 3.44 -14.15 -0.11
N VAL A 93 4.24 -13.50 -0.96
CA VAL A 93 4.85 -12.20 -0.70
C VAL A 93 4.19 -11.16 -1.59
N LEU A 94 3.88 -9.98 -1.02
CA LEU A 94 3.28 -8.84 -1.71
C LEU A 94 4.26 -7.67 -1.67
N HIS A 95 4.79 -7.23 -2.81
CA HIS A 95 5.67 -6.06 -2.88
C HIS A 95 4.88 -4.86 -3.42
N LEU A 96 4.88 -3.76 -2.67
CA LEU A 96 3.98 -2.62 -2.91
C LEU A 96 4.51 -1.55 -3.86
N GLY A 97 5.64 -1.81 -4.53
CA GLY A 97 6.24 -0.84 -5.45
C GLY A 97 7.35 0.01 -4.81
N ASP A 98 7.83 1.00 -5.55
CA ASP A 98 9.08 1.71 -5.25
C ASP A 98 10.19 0.72 -4.88
N ILE A 99 10.35 -0.25 -5.77
CA ILE A 99 11.34 -1.32 -5.66
C ILE A 99 12.72 -0.69 -5.72
N THR A 100 12.89 0.27 -6.64
CA THR A 100 14.11 1.04 -6.85
C THR A 100 13.88 2.53 -6.59
N ASN A 101 14.94 3.28 -6.26
CA ASN A 101 14.85 4.73 -6.04
C ASN A 101 15.01 5.56 -7.32
N LYS A 102 15.73 5.04 -8.30
CA LYS A 102 16.08 5.81 -9.50
C LYS A 102 15.91 5.04 -10.81
N ASN A 103 15.22 3.93 -10.79
CA ASN A 103 15.05 3.08 -11.97
C ASN A 103 16.37 2.84 -12.70
N THR A 104 17.44 2.50 -11.99
CA THR A 104 18.76 2.22 -12.60
C THR A 104 19.04 0.72 -12.59
N ARG A 105 19.76 0.23 -13.61
CA ARG A 105 20.12 -1.18 -13.71
C ARG A 105 20.82 -1.72 -12.46
N ASP A 106 21.67 -0.90 -11.81
CA ASP A 106 22.37 -1.36 -10.59
C ASP A 106 21.41 -1.55 -9.42
N GLN A 107 20.40 -0.69 -9.26
CA GLN A 107 19.38 -0.88 -8.24
C GLN A 107 18.48 -2.07 -8.57
N TRP A 108 18.13 -2.27 -9.83
CA TRP A 108 17.38 -3.45 -10.28
C TRP A 108 18.15 -4.76 -10.09
N LYS A 109 19.49 -4.77 -10.23
CA LYS A 109 20.32 -5.94 -9.87
C LYS A 109 20.20 -6.28 -8.38
N VAL A 110 20.16 -5.28 -7.51
CA VAL A 110 19.95 -5.49 -6.06
C VAL A 110 18.58 -6.08 -5.82
N ALA A 111 17.52 -5.50 -6.41
CA ALA A 111 16.15 -5.99 -6.30
C ALA A 111 16.03 -7.44 -6.80
N ARG A 112 16.59 -7.76 -7.98
CA ARG A 112 16.59 -9.11 -8.54
C ARG A 112 17.32 -10.09 -7.63
N LYS A 113 18.47 -9.72 -7.10
CA LYS A 113 19.21 -10.55 -6.15
C LYS A 113 18.41 -10.83 -4.89
N ALA A 114 17.74 -9.83 -4.32
CA ALA A 114 16.91 -10.00 -3.14
C ALA A 114 15.73 -10.94 -3.43
N MET A 115 14.94 -10.61 -4.45
CA MET A 115 13.70 -11.34 -4.75
C MET A 115 13.96 -12.75 -5.27
N SER A 116 15.08 -13.00 -5.97
CA SER A 116 15.45 -14.36 -6.42
C SER A 116 15.67 -15.36 -5.29
N THR A 117 15.89 -14.90 -4.06
CA THR A 117 15.93 -15.78 -2.88
C THR A 117 14.61 -16.52 -2.68
N LEU A 118 13.48 -15.94 -3.14
CA LEU A 118 12.14 -16.51 -3.06
C LEU A 118 11.83 -17.49 -4.19
N ASP A 119 12.57 -17.44 -5.31
CA ASP A 119 12.27 -18.23 -6.52
C ASP A 119 12.16 -19.72 -6.21
N GLY A 120 11.05 -20.32 -6.60
CA GLY A 120 10.74 -21.72 -6.38
C GLY A 120 10.43 -22.11 -4.92
N LYS A 121 10.51 -21.17 -3.97
CA LYS A 121 10.29 -21.41 -2.53
C LYS A 121 9.02 -20.77 -2.02
N VAL A 122 8.86 -19.45 -2.19
CA VAL A 122 7.67 -18.69 -1.80
C VAL A 122 7.23 -17.83 -2.97
N PRO A 123 6.00 -17.97 -3.48
CA PRO A 123 5.52 -17.13 -4.58
C PRO A 123 5.37 -15.67 -4.15
N TYR A 124 5.49 -14.78 -5.12
CA TYR A 124 5.41 -13.35 -4.87
C TYR A 124 4.74 -12.58 -6.00
N ALA A 125 3.96 -11.57 -5.65
CA ALA A 125 3.41 -10.55 -6.54
C ALA A 125 4.13 -9.23 -6.33
N MET A 126 4.48 -8.56 -7.41
CA MET A 126 5.17 -7.27 -7.39
C MET A 126 4.44 -6.29 -8.29
N VAL A 127 4.42 -5.04 -7.89
CA VAL A 127 3.96 -3.92 -8.72
C VAL A 127 5.03 -2.82 -8.71
N PRO A 128 5.21 -2.05 -9.77
CA PRO A 128 6.11 -0.91 -9.74
C PRO A 128 5.48 0.30 -9.04
N GLY A 129 6.33 1.11 -8.39
CA GLY A 129 5.98 2.43 -7.89
C GLY A 129 6.42 3.55 -8.82
N ASN A 130 6.25 4.80 -8.39
CA ASN A 130 6.64 5.94 -9.22
C ASN A 130 8.15 6.04 -9.47
N HIS A 131 8.97 5.63 -8.50
CA HIS A 131 10.43 5.62 -8.63
C HIS A 131 10.97 4.52 -9.55
N ASP A 132 10.13 3.57 -9.95
CA ASP A 132 10.47 2.49 -10.88
C ASP A 132 10.24 2.87 -12.35
N TYR A 133 9.81 4.11 -12.63
CA TYR A 133 9.52 4.59 -13.97
C TYR A 133 10.34 5.82 -14.38
N GLY A 134 10.67 5.86 -15.66
CA GLY A 134 11.35 6.96 -16.30
C GLY A 134 12.83 7.12 -15.91
N LEU A 135 13.47 8.05 -16.55
CA LEU A 135 14.88 8.34 -16.27
C LEU A 135 15.05 8.82 -14.83
N ASN A 136 15.97 8.18 -14.10
CA ASN A 136 16.28 8.46 -12.69
C ASN A 136 15.06 8.38 -11.74
N GLY A 137 14.06 7.55 -12.05
CA GLY A 137 12.85 7.43 -11.23
C GLY A 137 11.96 8.67 -11.28
N GLY A 138 12.07 9.45 -12.33
CA GLY A 138 11.37 10.75 -12.44
C GLY A 138 9.91 10.65 -12.85
N SER A 139 9.39 9.45 -13.14
CA SER A 139 7.97 9.19 -13.46
C SER A 139 7.40 10.08 -14.58
N LYS A 140 8.25 10.44 -15.56
CA LYS A 140 7.87 11.27 -16.70
C LYS A 140 7.17 10.48 -17.80
N ASP A 141 7.49 9.21 -17.89
CA ASP A 141 6.98 8.22 -18.83
C ASP A 141 6.72 6.91 -18.09
N ARG A 142 6.42 5.82 -18.83
CA ARG A 142 6.22 4.49 -18.27
C ARG A 142 7.34 3.52 -18.65
N ASP A 143 8.52 4.06 -18.98
CA ASP A 143 9.70 3.23 -19.24
C ASP A 143 10.25 2.69 -17.91
N THR A 144 10.48 1.41 -17.86
CA THR A 144 10.97 0.73 -16.65
C THR A 144 11.91 -0.41 -17.03
N PHE A 145 12.94 -0.63 -16.24
CA PHE A 145 13.78 -1.81 -16.36
C PHE A 145 13.18 -3.05 -15.67
N PHE A 146 12.00 -2.95 -15.08
CA PHE A 146 11.37 -4.06 -14.35
C PHE A 146 11.40 -5.37 -15.13
N ASN A 147 10.90 -5.35 -16.39
CA ASN A 147 10.82 -6.55 -17.22
C ASN A 147 12.18 -7.05 -17.80
N GLU A 148 13.24 -6.26 -17.68
CA GLU A 148 14.60 -6.72 -18.02
C GLU A 148 15.22 -7.56 -16.90
N PHE A 149 14.81 -7.30 -15.64
CA PHE A 149 15.34 -7.99 -14.47
C PHE A 149 14.41 -9.08 -13.95
N PHE A 150 13.12 -8.94 -14.16
CA PHE A 150 12.12 -9.95 -13.86
C PHE A 150 11.51 -10.42 -15.17
N LEU A 151 12.14 -11.44 -15.76
CA LEU A 151 11.73 -11.95 -17.06
C LEU A 151 10.35 -12.62 -16.96
N PHE A 152 9.46 -12.28 -17.88
CA PHE A 152 8.10 -12.79 -17.88
C PHE A 152 8.05 -14.32 -17.90
N ASP A 153 8.87 -14.96 -18.72
CA ASP A 153 8.92 -16.42 -18.83
C ASP A 153 9.35 -17.12 -17.54
N GLU A 154 10.27 -16.49 -16.76
CA GLU A 154 10.68 -17.02 -15.46
C GLU A 154 9.61 -16.74 -14.39
N TYR A 155 9.12 -15.52 -14.34
CA TYR A 155 8.12 -15.07 -13.36
C TYR A 155 6.81 -15.85 -13.49
N SER A 156 6.37 -16.13 -14.72
CA SER A 156 5.14 -16.87 -15.02
C SER A 156 5.19 -18.35 -14.61
N GLN A 157 6.37 -18.90 -14.31
CA GLN A 157 6.50 -20.27 -13.78
C GLN A 157 6.05 -20.39 -12.31
N GLN A 158 5.80 -19.30 -11.62
CA GLN A 158 5.26 -19.34 -10.27
C GLN A 158 3.90 -20.05 -10.28
N LYS A 159 3.71 -21.05 -9.41
CA LYS A 159 2.48 -21.86 -9.34
C LYS A 159 1.20 -21.03 -9.11
N THR A 160 1.35 -19.84 -8.57
CA THR A 160 0.24 -18.94 -8.27
C THR A 160 -0.05 -17.95 -9.40
N PHE A 161 0.86 -17.77 -10.36
CA PHE A 161 0.71 -16.79 -11.43
C PHE A 161 -0.50 -17.12 -12.31
N GLY A 162 -1.44 -16.20 -12.40
CA GLY A 162 -2.65 -16.35 -13.20
C GLY A 162 -2.60 -15.63 -14.55
N GLY A 163 -1.76 -14.60 -14.66
CA GLY A 163 -1.58 -13.83 -15.89
C GLY A 163 -1.24 -12.36 -15.64
N ALA A 164 -1.04 -11.62 -16.72
CA ALA A 164 -0.74 -10.20 -16.72
C ALA A 164 -1.65 -9.43 -17.69
N TYR A 165 -1.71 -8.11 -17.55
CA TYR A 165 -2.49 -7.24 -18.44
C TYR A 165 -1.90 -7.18 -19.85
N GLU A 166 -0.60 -7.00 -19.95
CA GLU A 166 0.15 -7.01 -21.21
C GLU A 166 1.03 -8.26 -21.28
N ASP A 167 0.99 -8.95 -22.40
CA ASP A 167 1.84 -10.11 -22.63
C ASP A 167 3.33 -9.71 -22.59
N GLY A 168 4.13 -10.51 -21.90
CA GLY A 168 5.55 -10.20 -21.70
C GLY A 168 5.86 -9.10 -20.69
N ARG A 169 4.86 -8.52 -20.00
CA ARG A 169 5.03 -7.43 -19.03
C ARG A 169 4.38 -7.76 -17.69
N LEU A 170 5.00 -7.33 -16.60
CA LEU A 170 4.62 -7.71 -15.24
C LEU A 170 4.07 -6.56 -14.39
N GLU A 171 3.96 -5.35 -14.92
CA GLU A 171 3.56 -4.16 -14.14
C GLU A 171 2.16 -4.28 -13.56
N SER A 172 1.27 -5.00 -14.28
CA SER A 172 -0.05 -5.37 -13.79
C SER A 172 -0.26 -6.86 -14.00
N ASN A 173 -0.42 -7.57 -12.89
CA ASN A 173 -0.49 -9.03 -12.87
C ASN A 173 -1.50 -9.52 -11.83
N TYR A 174 -1.85 -10.81 -11.88
CA TYR A 174 -2.64 -11.42 -10.83
C TYR A 174 -2.14 -12.81 -10.49
N HIS A 175 -2.36 -13.19 -9.25
CA HIS A 175 -2.05 -14.50 -8.71
C HIS A 175 -3.27 -15.12 -8.05
N THR A 176 -3.35 -16.45 -8.07
CA THR A 176 -4.36 -17.20 -7.31
C THR A 176 -3.68 -18.25 -6.46
N PHE A 177 -4.18 -18.47 -5.26
CA PHE A 177 -3.71 -19.52 -4.39
C PHE A 177 -4.83 -19.97 -3.43
N ARG A 178 -4.67 -21.17 -2.88
CA ARG A 178 -5.55 -21.72 -1.87
C ARG A 178 -4.85 -21.79 -0.53
N ALA A 179 -5.52 -21.33 0.52
CA ALA A 179 -5.04 -21.45 1.89
C ALA A 179 -6.23 -21.78 2.81
N GLY A 180 -6.08 -22.82 3.61
CA GLY A 180 -7.22 -23.41 4.32
C GLY A 180 -8.30 -23.83 3.33
N ASP A 181 -9.54 -23.45 3.62
CA ASP A 181 -10.69 -23.75 2.78
C ASP A 181 -11.07 -22.63 1.80
N GLN A 182 -10.24 -21.58 1.70
CA GLN A 182 -10.52 -20.39 0.89
C GLN A 182 -9.57 -20.28 -0.30
N ASP A 183 -10.12 -19.83 -1.42
CA ASP A 183 -9.37 -19.42 -2.58
C ASP A 183 -9.15 -17.89 -2.54
N TYR A 184 -7.94 -17.46 -2.88
CA TYR A 184 -7.52 -16.07 -2.85
C TYR A 184 -7.09 -15.61 -4.24
N LEU A 185 -7.43 -14.36 -4.56
CA LEU A 185 -6.98 -13.64 -5.74
C LEU A 185 -6.19 -12.41 -5.29
N ILE A 186 -4.93 -12.30 -5.71
CA ILE A 186 -4.14 -11.09 -5.59
C ILE A 186 -4.18 -10.37 -6.93
N LEU A 187 -4.67 -9.13 -6.94
CA LEU A 187 -4.58 -8.22 -8.07
C LEU A 187 -3.45 -7.23 -7.81
N GLY A 188 -2.39 -7.29 -8.61
CA GLY A 188 -1.31 -6.32 -8.61
C GLY A 188 -1.51 -5.33 -9.76
N LEU A 189 -1.65 -4.03 -9.46
CA LEU A 189 -1.85 -3.00 -10.47
C LEU A 189 -0.69 -2.01 -10.49
N GLU A 190 -0.26 -1.62 -11.68
CA GLU A 190 0.79 -0.64 -11.95
C GLU A 190 0.63 0.67 -11.18
N TRP A 191 1.66 1.46 -11.10
CA TRP A 191 1.61 2.83 -10.58
C TRP A 191 0.60 3.70 -11.35
N GLY A 192 -0.34 4.30 -10.61
CA GLY A 192 -1.42 5.08 -11.21
C GLY A 192 -2.08 4.29 -12.35
N PRO A 193 -2.82 3.21 -12.04
CA PRO A 193 -3.33 2.29 -13.08
C PRO A 193 -4.13 3.03 -14.14
N ARG A 194 -3.85 2.71 -15.41
CA ARG A 194 -4.60 3.25 -16.57
C ARG A 194 -6.03 2.71 -16.57
N ASP A 195 -6.96 3.42 -17.21
CA ASP A 195 -8.36 2.98 -17.30
C ASP A 195 -8.49 1.56 -17.88
N GLN A 196 -7.73 1.23 -18.93
CA GLN A 196 -7.75 -0.10 -19.54
C GLN A 196 -7.25 -1.20 -18.58
N VAL A 197 -6.30 -0.87 -17.69
CA VAL A 197 -5.82 -1.80 -16.65
C VAL A 197 -6.93 -2.02 -15.62
N VAL A 198 -7.66 -0.99 -15.24
CA VAL A 198 -8.82 -1.13 -14.35
C VAL A 198 -9.93 -1.95 -14.97
N GLU A 199 -10.20 -1.77 -16.27
CA GLU A 199 -11.16 -2.59 -17.03
C GLU A 199 -10.73 -4.07 -17.06
N TRP A 200 -9.44 -4.34 -17.30
CA TRP A 200 -8.90 -5.70 -17.23
C TRP A 200 -9.03 -6.29 -15.83
N ALA A 201 -8.70 -5.53 -14.79
CA ALA A 201 -8.82 -5.98 -13.39
C ALA A 201 -10.28 -6.35 -13.03
N ASN A 202 -11.28 -5.60 -13.53
CA ASN A 202 -12.69 -5.95 -13.38
C ASN A 202 -12.99 -7.32 -14.01
N LYS A 203 -12.52 -7.58 -15.23
CA LYS A 203 -12.72 -8.89 -15.91
C LYS A 203 -12.08 -10.04 -15.12
N ILE A 204 -10.91 -9.81 -14.52
CA ILE A 204 -10.27 -10.81 -13.67
C ILE A 204 -11.09 -11.03 -12.39
N ALA A 205 -11.56 -9.97 -11.73
CA ALA A 205 -12.39 -10.08 -10.53
C ALA A 205 -13.72 -10.81 -10.81
N GLU A 206 -14.34 -10.58 -11.96
CA GLU A 206 -15.54 -11.28 -12.44
C GLU A 206 -15.30 -12.76 -12.73
N LYS A 207 -14.13 -13.11 -13.30
CA LYS A 207 -13.74 -14.50 -13.56
C LYS A 207 -13.51 -15.32 -12.29
N HIS A 208 -13.24 -14.64 -11.17
CA HIS A 208 -12.97 -15.24 -9.87
C HIS A 208 -14.00 -14.80 -8.81
N PRO A 209 -15.29 -15.09 -8.97
CA PRO A 209 -16.36 -14.52 -8.14
C PRO A 209 -16.25 -14.95 -6.68
N ASP A 210 -15.83 -16.19 -6.42
CA ASP A 210 -15.79 -16.79 -5.07
C ASP A 210 -14.47 -16.57 -4.33
N HIS A 211 -13.43 -16.05 -5.02
CA HIS A 211 -12.14 -15.80 -4.39
C HIS A 211 -12.20 -14.60 -3.46
N ARG A 212 -11.55 -14.69 -2.31
CA ARG A 212 -11.22 -13.52 -1.49
C ARG A 212 -10.16 -12.70 -2.21
N LYS A 213 -10.46 -11.42 -2.44
CA LYS A 213 -9.66 -10.55 -3.30
C LYS A 213 -8.82 -9.59 -2.48
N ILE A 214 -7.54 -9.50 -2.83
CA ILE A 214 -6.58 -8.55 -2.25
C ILE A 214 -6.02 -7.70 -3.40
N LEU A 215 -6.13 -6.40 -3.29
CA LEU A 215 -5.51 -5.46 -4.23
C LEU A 215 -4.17 -4.99 -3.68
N ILE A 216 -3.13 -5.05 -4.48
CA ILE A 216 -1.88 -4.33 -4.25
C ILE A 216 -1.66 -3.32 -5.38
N THR A 217 -1.34 -2.10 -5.03
CA THR A 217 -0.90 -1.04 -5.94
C THR A 217 -0.06 -0.05 -5.15
N HIS A 218 0.77 0.74 -5.83
CA HIS A 218 1.71 1.58 -5.09
C HIS A 218 1.05 2.75 -4.36
N ALA A 219 -0.02 3.35 -4.89
CA ALA A 219 -0.73 4.47 -4.25
C ALA A 219 -2.25 4.25 -4.23
N TYR A 220 -2.82 4.21 -3.03
CA TYR A 220 -4.26 4.02 -2.83
C TYR A 220 -4.76 4.85 -1.64
N MET A 221 -4.27 4.59 -0.42
CA MET A 221 -4.56 5.39 0.76
C MET A 221 -3.52 6.47 1.00
N TYR A 222 -3.95 7.54 1.66
CA TYR A 222 -3.12 8.62 2.16
C TYR A 222 -2.89 8.49 3.68
N PHE A 223 -1.91 9.18 4.25
CA PHE A 223 -1.55 9.02 5.67
C PHE A 223 -2.62 9.52 6.65
N ASP A 224 -3.56 10.35 6.19
CA ASP A 224 -4.67 10.88 7.01
C ASP A 224 -5.87 9.91 7.10
N GLU A 225 -5.66 8.64 6.71
CA GLU A 225 -6.67 7.58 6.71
C GLU A 225 -7.82 7.80 5.71
N THR A 226 -7.59 8.64 4.69
CA THR A 226 -8.47 8.76 3.52
C THR A 226 -7.87 8.05 2.32
N ARG A 227 -8.66 7.76 1.28
CA ARG A 227 -8.13 7.40 -0.03
C ARG A 227 -7.57 8.63 -0.73
N TYR A 228 -6.59 8.45 -1.60
CA TYR A 228 -6.27 9.47 -2.58
C TYR A 228 -7.51 9.81 -3.40
N ASP A 229 -7.93 11.06 -3.36
CA ASP A 229 -9.05 11.61 -4.14
C ASP A 229 -8.67 13.00 -4.68
N TYR A 230 -8.09 13.02 -5.87
CA TYR A 230 -7.66 14.27 -6.48
C TYR A 230 -8.81 15.22 -6.77
N LYS A 231 -10.00 14.69 -7.05
CA LYS A 231 -11.19 15.49 -7.30
C LYS A 231 -11.63 16.27 -6.07
N LYS A 232 -11.54 15.66 -4.89
CA LYS A 232 -11.95 16.24 -3.61
C LYS A 232 -10.85 17.10 -2.98
N TYR A 233 -9.63 16.60 -2.94
CA TYR A 233 -8.55 17.19 -2.18
C TYR A 233 -7.51 17.94 -3.03
N GLY A 234 -7.43 17.65 -4.33
CA GLY A 234 -6.49 18.29 -5.25
C GLY A 234 -5.05 18.19 -4.73
N LYS A 235 -4.36 19.32 -4.64
CA LYS A 235 -2.97 19.41 -4.18
C LYS A 235 -2.78 19.26 -2.65
N LYS A 236 -3.86 19.20 -1.87
CA LYS A 236 -3.78 18.97 -0.41
C LYS A 236 -3.28 17.57 -0.11
N GLN A 237 -3.64 16.58 -0.94
CA GLN A 237 -3.02 15.27 -0.93
C GLN A 237 -1.83 15.28 -1.91
N THR A 238 -0.64 15.53 -1.38
CA THR A 238 0.60 15.53 -2.17
C THR A 238 0.89 14.15 -2.75
N TRP A 239 1.66 14.13 -3.84
CA TRP A 239 2.08 12.89 -4.53
C TRP A 239 0.96 12.03 -5.12
N ASN A 240 -0.25 12.58 -5.31
CA ASN A 240 -1.32 11.86 -5.98
C ASN A 240 -0.89 11.45 -7.41
N PRO A 241 -1.10 10.20 -7.85
CA PRO A 241 -0.68 9.69 -9.17
C PRO A 241 -1.08 10.59 -10.35
N LYS A 242 -2.22 11.26 -10.26
CA LYS A 242 -2.71 12.19 -11.31
C LYS A 242 -1.86 13.45 -11.46
N THR A 243 -0.99 13.75 -10.50
CA THR A 243 -0.11 14.93 -10.55
C THR A 243 1.20 14.66 -11.28
N TYR A 244 1.58 13.42 -11.46
CA TYR A 244 2.80 13.03 -12.16
C TYR A 244 2.63 13.11 -13.68
N ALA A 245 3.75 13.26 -14.39
CA ALA A 245 3.70 13.41 -15.84
C ALA A 245 3.17 12.15 -16.53
N ASN A 246 3.59 10.96 -16.10
CA ASN A 246 3.12 9.69 -16.64
C ASN A 246 1.64 9.42 -16.33
N GLY A 247 1.09 9.98 -15.24
CA GLY A 247 -0.33 9.94 -14.94
C GLY A 247 -1.21 10.79 -15.89
N ARG A 248 -0.60 11.66 -16.68
CA ARG A 248 -1.27 12.50 -17.69
C ARG A 248 -1.14 11.95 -19.11
N LEU A 249 -0.45 10.84 -19.29
CA LEU A 249 -0.33 10.16 -20.58
C LEU A 249 -1.66 9.53 -20.98
N LYS A 250 -1.73 9.06 -22.23
CA LYS A 250 -2.92 8.35 -22.75
C LYS A 250 -3.27 7.15 -21.83
N GLY A 251 -4.53 7.06 -21.45
CA GLY A 251 -5.02 6.08 -20.48
C GLY A 251 -5.14 6.62 -19.05
N GLY A 252 -4.56 7.80 -18.78
CA GLY A 252 -4.71 8.49 -17.50
C GLY A 252 -4.04 7.78 -16.31
N ALA A 253 -4.48 8.15 -15.11
CA ALA A 253 -4.15 7.47 -13.87
C ALA A 253 -5.38 7.43 -12.97
N ASN A 254 -5.61 6.30 -12.35
CA ASN A 254 -6.63 6.13 -11.32
C ASN A 254 -5.97 6.25 -9.95
N ASP A 255 -6.53 7.11 -9.11
CA ASP A 255 -6.13 7.22 -7.71
C ASP A 255 -6.97 6.30 -6.80
N GLY A 256 -6.80 6.40 -5.50
CA GLY A 256 -7.45 5.49 -4.56
C GLY A 256 -8.98 5.52 -4.63
N GLU A 257 -9.57 6.70 -4.78
CA GLU A 257 -11.03 6.84 -4.87
C GLU A 257 -11.56 6.35 -6.22
N ASP A 258 -10.80 6.55 -7.32
CA ASP A 258 -11.16 5.96 -8.60
C ASP A 258 -11.13 4.43 -8.54
N LEU A 259 -10.09 3.84 -7.97
CA LEU A 259 -9.97 2.39 -7.82
C LEU A 259 -11.05 1.81 -6.90
N TRP A 260 -11.41 2.54 -5.84
CA TRP A 260 -12.54 2.18 -5.00
C TRP A 260 -13.84 2.12 -5.81
N ASN A 261 -14.15 3.22 -6.50
CA ASN A 261 -15.42 3.37 -7.23
C ASN A 261 -15.50 2.52 -8.50
N LYS A 262 -14.36 2.28 -9.19
CA LYS A 262 -14.33 1.58 -10.48
C LYS A 262 -14.07 0.07 -10.35
N LEU A 263 -13.52 -0.41 -9.22
CA LEU A 263 -13.10 -1.80 -9.05
C LEU A 263 -13.49 -2.36 -7.68
N VAL A 264 -12.91 -1.85 -6.59
CA VAL A 264 -12.93 -2.53 -5.28
C VAL A 264 -14.34 -2.62 -4.70
N SER A 265 -15.11 -1.53 -4.72
CA SER A 265 -16.48 -1.51 -4.19
C SER A 265 -17.50 -2.23 -5.07
N LYS A 266 -17.15 -2.61 -6.31
CA LYS A 266 -18.08 -3.21 -7.27
C LYS A 266 -18.16 -4.73 -7.16
N HIS A 267 -17.06 -5.37 -6.78
CA HIS A 267 -16.98 -6.82 -6.72
C HIS A 267 -17.09 -7.33 -5.29
N PRO A 268 -17.89 -8.36 -5.04
CA PRO A 268 -17.92 -8.99 -3.73
C PRO A 268 -16.57 -9.65 -3.42
N ASN A 269 -16.35 -9.88 -2.13
CA ASN A 269 -15.17 -10.59 -1.63
C ASN A 269 -13.82 -9.87 -1.78
N PHE A 270 -13.78 -8.58 -2.13
CA PHE A 270 -12.61 -7.79 -1.77
C PHE A 270 -12.55 -7.71 -0.25
N ILE A 271 -11.42 -8.12 0.32
CA ILE A 271 -11.20 -8.12 1.77
C ILE A 271 -10.17 -7.10 2.20
N MET A 272 -9.15 -6.84 1.34
CA MET A 272 -8.04 -5.95 1.68
C MET A 272 -7.50 -5.20 0.46
N THR A 273 -6.95 -4.01 0.72
CA THR A 273 -6.01 -3.33 -0.19
C THR A 273 -4.75 -2.95 0.56
N PHE A 274 -3.59 -3.01 -0.12
CA PHE A 274 -2.31 -2.55 0.41
C PHE A 274 -1.64 -1.60 -0.57
N ASN A 275 -1.05 -0.53 -0.02
CA ASN A 275 -0.20 0.40 -0.76
C ASN A 275 0.97 0.90 0.08
N GLY A 276 2.02 1.39 -0.62
CA GLY A 276 3.17 2.09 -0.09
C GLY A 276 3.12 3.59 -0.40
N HIS A 277 4.21 4.14 -0.93
CA HIS A 277 4.34 5.47 -1.53
C HIS A 277 4.31 6.66 -0.56
N VAL A 278 3.32 6.69 0.33
CA VAL A 278 3.02 7.90 1.10
C VAL A 278 4.00 8.05 2.27
N LEU A 279 4.56 9.23 2.37
CA LEU A 279 5.50 9.61 3.43
C LEU A 279 4.76 9.99 4.72
N ASN A 280 5.34 10.87 5.51
CA ASN A 280 4.93 11.23 6.86
C ASN A 280 5.22 10.08 7.83
N ASP A 281 4.22 9.58 8.55
CA ASP A 281 4.38 8.37 9.37
C ASP A 281 4.38 7.07 8.53
N GLY A 282 3.94 7.16 7.25
CA GLY A 282 3.90 6.04 6.33
C GLY A 282 2.85 4.99 6.66
N LEU A 283 1.91 5.31 7.54
CA LEU A 283 0.89 4.37 8.03
C LEU A 283 -0.51 4.98 7.89
N GLY A 284 -1.47 4.11 7.65
CA GLY A 284 -2.87 4.50 7.60
C GLY A 284 -3.76 3.29 7.38
N ARG A 285 -4.97 3.30 7.95
CA ARG A 285 -5.94 2.24 7.76
C ARG A 285 -7.36 2.76 7.83
N MET A 286 -8.22 2.16 7.02
CA MET A 286 -9.66 2.38 7.10
C MET A 286 -10.41 1.12 6.68
N ALA A 287 -11.66 1.01 7.05
CA ALA A 287 -12.59 0.04 6.50
C ALA A 287 -13.73 0.78 5.78
N SER A 288 -14.20 0.22 4.68
CA SER A 288 -15.34 0.76 3.93
C SER A 288 -16.23 -0.37 3.46
N LYS A 289 -17.52 -0.17 3.47
CA LYS A 289 -18.49 -1.14 2.96
C LYS A 289 -18.43 -1.21 1.43
N GLY A 290 -18.05 -2.36 0.90
CA GLY A 290 -18.06 -2.68 -0.52
C GLY A 290 -19.31 -3.41 -0.97
N ALA A 291 -19.23 -4.13 -2.08
CA ALA A 291 -20.33 -4.93 -2.58
C ALA A 291 -20.79 -5.98 -1.56
N GLY A 292 -22.12 -6.10 -1.39
CA GLY A 292 -22.73 -7.00 -0.41
C GLY A 292 -22.63 -6.53 1.04
N ASP A 293 -22.38 -5.23 1.26
CA ASP A 293 -22.27 -4.58 2.58
C ASP A 293 -21.16 -5.19 3.46
N ARG A 294 -20.07 -5.69 2.82
CA ARG A 294 -18.92 -6.28 3.48
C ARG A 294 -17.79 -5.27 3.65
N ASP A 295 -17.09 -5.35 4.78
CA ASP A 295 -15.94 -4.49 5.05
C ASP A 295 -14.74 -4.86 4.17
N VAL A 296 -14.18 -3.84 3.52
CA VAL A 296 -12.89 -3.91 2.84
C VAL A 296 -11.88 -3.12 3.68
N HIS A 297 -10.87 -3.81 4.21
CA HIS A 297 -9.81 -3.20 5.01
C HIS A 297 -8.72 -2.64 4.09
N GLN A 298 -8.47 -1.35 4.16
CA GLN A 298 -7.55 -0.63 3.29
C GLN A 298 -6.37 -0.14 4.13
N MET A 299 -5.14 -0.40 3.66
CA MET A 299 -3.95 -0.19 4.48
C MET A 299 -2.82 0.44 3.66
N LEU A 300 -2.31 1.55 4.18
CA LEU A 300 -1.02 2.12 3.82
C LEU A 300 0.05 1.55 4.75
N VAL A 301 1.15 1.11 4.20
CA VAL A 301 2.35 0.72 4.94
C VAL A 301 3.61 1.14 4.18
N ASN A 302 4.41 2.02 4.79
CA ASN A 302 5.66 2.51 4.26
C ASN A 302 6.60 2.90 5.42
N TYR A 303 7.78 2.34 5.46
CA TYR A 303 8.78 2.63 6.49
C TYR A 303 9.99 3.41 5.97
N GLN A 304 10.00 3.77 4.69
CA GLN A 304 11.18 4.33 4.00
C GLN A 304 11.77 5.60 4.65
N MET A 305 10.98 6.37 5.38
CA MET A 305 11.43 7.60 6.06
C MET A 305 12.06 7.35 7.45
N LYS A 306 12.02 6.09 7.92
CA LYS A 306 12.71 5.69 9.16
C LYS A 306 14.21 5.52 8.90
N HIS A 307 14.97 5.32 9.98
CA HIS A 307 16.42 5.11 9.91
C HIS A 307 16.76 4.03 8.86
N GLU A 308 17.85 4.24 8.12
CA GLU A 308 18.34 3.36 7.05
C GLU A 308 17.26 2.92 6.03
N GLY A 309 16.28 3.80 5.74
CA GLY A 309 15.20 3.49 4.80
C GLY A 309 14.15 2.53 5.35
N GLY A 310 14.07 2.36 6.68
CA GLY A 310 13.08 1.50 7.34
C GLY A 310 13.63 0.25 7.99
N GLU A 311 14.99 0.11 8.11
CA GLU A 311 15.64 -0.97 8.86
C GLU A 311 15.15 -2.39 8.55
N GLY A 312 14.61 -2.62 7.34
CA GLY A 312 14.09 -3.92 6.92
C GLY A 312 12.71 -4.26 7.51
N PHE A 313 11.94 -3.29 8.04
CA PHE A 313 10.58 -3.57 8.50
C PHE A 313 9.69 -4.00 7.33
N MET A 314 8.91 -5.05 7.58
CA MET A 314 7.86 -5.57 6.70
C MET A 314 6.62 -5.88 7.52
N ARG A 315 5.48 -6.07 6.86
CA ARG A 315 4.25 -6.48 7.54
C ARG A 315 3.98 -7.96 7.34
N LEU A 316 3.64 -8.64 8.42
CA LEU A 316 3.18 -10.02 8.42
C LEU A 316 1.66 -10.00 8.67
N VAL A 317 0.92 -10.59 7.76
CA VAL A 317 -0.55 -10.67 7.76
C VAL A 317 -0.93 -12.11 8.04
N GLU A 318 -1.21 -12.41 9.29
CA GLU A 318 -1.56 -13.76 9.75
C GLU A 318 -3.07 -13.96 9.71
N PHE A 319 -3.53 -14.80 8.80
CA PHE A 319 -4.92 -15.26 8.71
C PHE A 319 -5.12 -16.46 9.63
N ARG A 320 -6.02 -16.33 10.60
CA ARG A 320 -6.30 -17.38 11.57
C ARG A 320 -7.21 -18.47 11.01
N PRO A 321 -7.21 -19.68 11.62
CA PRO A 321 -7.99 -20.83 11.13
C PRO A 321 -9.50 -20.62 11.14
N ASP A 322 -10.00 -19.62 11.86
CA ASP A 322 -11.44 -19.28 11.91
C ASP A 322 -11.93 -18.61 10.60
N ASN A 323 -11.03 -18.34 9.65
CA ASN A 323 -11.30 -17.64 8.38
C ASN A 323 -11.86 -16.21 8.52
N LYS A 324 -11.80 -15.62 9.70
CA LYS A 324 -12.35 -14.30 10.03
C LYS A 324 -11.31 -13.38 10.65
N THR A 325 -10.52 -13.89 11.57
CA THR A 325 -9.55 -13.09 12.32
C THR A 325 -8.25 -12.98 11.54
N VAL A 326 -7.77 -11.75 11.37
CA VAL A 326 -6.46 -11.47 10.75
C VAL A 326 -5.62 -10.64 11.71
N GLN A 327 -4.46 -11.15 12.10
CA GLN A 327 -3.50 -10.47 12.95
C GLN A 327 -2.44 -9.78 12.11
N MET A 328 -2.31 -8.47 12.25
CA MET A 328 -1.23 -7.67 11.66
C MET A 328 -0.06 -7.58 12.61
N LYS A 329 1.15 -7.75 12.08
CA LYS A 329 2.41 -7.59 12.81
C LYS A 329 3.40 -6.84 11.91
N ALA A 330 4.22 -5.97 12.47
CA ALA A 330 5.35 -5.35 11.77
C ALA A 330 6.65 -5.86 12.37
N TYR A 331 7.51 -6.43 11.54
CA TYR A 331 8.74 -7.10 11.95
C TYR A 331 9.91 -6.70 11.06
N SER A 332 11.06 -6.52 11.67
CA SER A 332 12.34 -6.35 10.99
C SER A 332 13.28 -7.52 11.26
N PRO A 333 13.65 -8.30 10.23
CA PRO A 333 14.69 -9.31 10.39
C PRO A 333 16.10 -8.73 10.55
N SER A 334 16.30 -7.47 10.19
CA SER A 334 17.61 -6.81 10.35
C SER A 334 17.91 -6.42 11.80
N THR A 335 16.88 -5.98 12.53
CA THR A 335 17.00 -5.59 13.95
C THR A 335 16.46 -6.65 14.90
N ASN A 336 15.78 -7.67 14.37
CA ASN A 336 15.05 -8.69 15.12
C ASN A 336 14.04 -8.09 16.11
N GLN A 337 13.29 -7.07 15.65
CA GLN A 337 12.34 -6.35 16.47
C GLN A 337 10.93 -6.35 15.84
N TYR A 338 9.91 -6.34 16.71
CA TYR A 338 8.53 -6.09 16.34
C TYR A 338 8.11 -4.71 16.82
N LYS A 339 7.39 -3.98 15.95
CA LYS A 339 6.67 -2.77 16.36
C LYS A 339 5.33 -3.19 16.93
N THR A 340 5.02 -2.73 18.16
CA THR A 340 3.83 -3.15 18.91
C THR A 340 2.82 -2.03 19.13
N ASP A 341 3.11 -0.83 18.64
CA ASP A 341 2.14 0.27 18.62
C ASP A 341 0.87 -0.09 17.81
N SER A 342 -0.21 0.61 18.07
CA SER A 342 -1.54 0.28 17.51
C SER A 342 -1.65 0.40 15.99
N GLN A 343 -0.72 1.05 15.30
CA GLN A 343 -0.69 1.15 13.84
C GLN A 343 0.08 -0.01 13.20
N ASN A 344 0.95 -0.65 13.96
CA ASN A 344 1.80 -1.72 13.49
C ASN A 344 1.34 -3.11 13.93
N GLN A 345 0.66 -3.20 15.09
CA GLN A 345 0.14 -4.45 15.62
C GLN A 345 -1.34 -4.30 15.98
N PHE A 346 -2.20 -4.99 15.25
CA PHE A 346 -3.65 -4.94 15.46
C PHE A 346 -4.35 -6.16 14.86
N VAL A 347 -5.62 -6.34 15.20
CA VAL A 347 -6.47 -7.42 14.68
C VAL A 347 -7.56 -6.81 13.81
N LEU A 348 -7.84 -7.46 12.68
CA LEU A 348 -8.99 -7.20 11.83
C LEU A 348 -9.98 -8.37 11.92
N GLN A 349 -11.27 -8.07 11.70
CA GLN A 349 -12.30 -9.07 11.52
C GLN A 349 -12.82 -8.99 10.09
N LEU A 350 -12.73 -10.08 9.36
CA LEU A 350 -13.33 -10.19 8.03
C LEU A 350 -14.79 -10.57 8.17
N ASP A 351 -15.63 -9.97 7.34
CA ASP A 351 -17.02 -10.40 7.19
C ASP A 351 -17.05 -11.84 6.63
N ALA A 352 -18.01 -12.63 7.09
CA ALA A 352 -18.14 -14.05 6.74
C ALA A 352 -18.56 -14.25 5.29
#